data_d0cb575cbee89e807ccf269c18808871
#
_entry.id   d0cb575cbee89e807ccf269c18808871
#
_cell.length_a   1.000
_cell.length_b   1.000
_cell.length_c   1.000
_cell.angle_alpha   90.00
_cell.angle_beta   90.00
_cell.angle_gamma   90.00
#
_symmetry.space_group_name_H-M   'P 1'
#
loop_
_entity.id
_entity.type
_entity.pdbx_description
1 polymer ?
#
loop_
_entity_poly.entity_id
_entity_poly.type
_entity_poly.pdbx_seq_one_letter_code
_entity_poly.pdbx_strand_id
1 'polypeptide(L)' 'MDDTEVLAETWTVLKEYIKEKQHAADHWIGNLIETGVDEESIIDLMAVDKYLANAAEHNGIETDDDEVDEDEYE' A
#
# COMPACT_ATOMS: atom_id res chain seq x y z
N MET A 1 10.07 -3.50 -17.79
CA MET A 1 9.56 -2.51 -16.87
C MET A 1 8.65 -3.14 -15.85
N ASP A 2 8.75 -2.70 -14.63
CA ASP A 2 8.06 -3.34 -13.57
C ASP A 2 6.77 -2.61 -13.31
N ASP A 3 5.66 -3.32 -13.36
CA ASP A 3 4.38 -2.70 -13.11
C ASP A 3 4.32 -2.08 -11.71
N THR A 4 5.03 -2.68 -10.78
CA THR A 4 5.05 -2.15 -9.43
C THR A 4 5.64 -0.75 -9.40
N GLU A 5 6.67 -0.53 -10.19
CA GLU A 5 7.27 0.79 -10.25
C GLU A 5 6.28 1.82 -10.78
N VAL A 6 5.53 1.45 -11.79
CA VAL A 6 4.55 2.35 -12.36
C VAL A 6 3.48 2.68 -11.32
N LEU A 7 3.03 1.67 -10.60
CA LEU A 7 2.02 1.87 -9.57
C LEU A 7 2.55 2.77 -8.48
N ALA A 8 3.79 2.53 -8.07
CA ALA A 8 4.38 3.32 -6.99
C ALA A 8 4.51 4.78 -7.39
N GLU A 9 4.95 5.02 -8.62
CA GLU A 9 5.08 6.38 -9.09
C GLU A 9 3.74 7.06 -9.21
N THR A 10 2.75 6.35 -9.70
CA THR A 10 1.42 6.90 -9.82
C THR A 10 0.91 7.35 -8.45
N TRP A 11 1.10 6.50 -7.45
CA TRP A 11 0.66 6.85 -6.11
C TRP A 11 1.42 8.07 -5.58
N THR A 12 2.72 8.09 -5.79
CA THR A 12 3.55 9.17 -5.28
C THR A 12 3.12 10.51 -5.86
N VAL A 13 2.75 10.52 -7.13
CA VAL A 13 2.31 11.75 -7.76
C VAL A 13 0.92 12.14 -7.28
N LEU A 14 0.01 11.18 -7.26
CA LEU A 14 -1.37 11.49 -6.94
C LEU A 14 -1.59 11.85 -5.49
N LYS A 15 -0.81 11.27 -4.60
CA LYS A 15 -1.06 11.49 -3.18
C LYS A 15 -0.91 12.94 -2.80
N GLU A 16 -0.15 13.69 -3.57
CA GLU A 16 0.02 15.10 -3.29
C GLU A 16 -1.27 15.86 -3.47
N TYR A 17 -2.17 15.33 -4.28
CA TYR A 17 -3.44 15.98 -4.57
C TYR A 17 -4.58 15.37 -3.80
N ILE A 18 -4.31 14.39 -2.96
CA ILE A 18 -5.35 13.71 -2.21
C ILE A 18 -5.37 14.21 -0.78
N LYS A 19 -6.57 14.57 -0.32
CA LYS A 19 -6.71 15.08 1.02
C LYS A 19 -6.65 13.97 2.04
N GLU A 20 -7.41 12.91 1.84
CA GLU A 20 -7.46 11.80 2.79
C GLU A 20 -6.65 10.66 2.24
N LYS A 21 -5.36 10.75 2.44
CA LYS A 21 -4.43 9.83 1.83
C LYS A 21 -4.63 8.39 2.29
N GLN A 22 -4.88 8.20 3.58
CA GLN A 22 -5.04 6.83 4.06
C GLN A 22 -6.30 6.19 3.49
N HIS A 23 -7.38 6.95 3.42
CA HIS A 23 -8.62 6.43 2.88
C HIS A 23 -8.44 6.08 1.40
N ALA A 24 -7.79 6.96 0.67
CA ALA A 24 -7.56 6.71 -0.75
C ALA A 24 -6.66 5.50 -0.95
N ALA A 25 -5.63 5.34 -0.11
CA ALA A 25 -4.75 4.20 -0.22
C ALA A 25 -5.49 2.91 0.07
N ASP A 26 -6.35 2.91 1.09
CA ASP A 26 -7.12 1.73 1.42
C ASP A 26 -7.97 1.29 0.25
N HIS A 27 -8.64 2.24 -0.36
CA HIS A 27 -9.52 1.94 -1.47
C HIS A 27 -8.72 1.47 -2.69
N TRP A 28 -7.62 2.15 -2.95
CA TRP A 28 -6.80 1.82 -4.11
C TRP A 28 -6.19 0.42 -3.99
N ILE A 29 -5.62 0.11 -2.84
CA ILE A 29 -5.03 -1.21 -2.63
C ILE A 29 -6.11 -2.29 -2.75
N GLY A 30 -7.29 -2.04 -2.18
CA GLY A 30 -8.38 -3.00 -2.31
C GLY A 30 -8.74 -3.23 -3.76
N ASN A 31 -8.75 -2.17 -4.55
CA ASN A 31 -9.07 -2.28 -5.95
C ASN A 31 -7.99 -3.06 -6.71
N LEU A 32 -6.74 -2.84 -6.38
CA LEU A 32 -5.65 -3.58 -7.01
C LEU A 32 -5.77 -5.06 -6.73
N ILE A 33 -6.11 -5.41 -5.50
CA ILE A 33 -6.28 -6.81 -5.14
C ILE A 33 -7.42 -7.41 -5.94
N GLU A 34 -8.51 -6.68 -6.07
CA GLU A 34 -9.66 -7.19 -6.79
C GLU A 34 -9.37 -7.38 -8.27
N THR A 35 -8.53 -6.55 -8.83
CA THR A 35 -8.22 -6.66 -10.26
C THR A 35 -7.18 -7.74 -10.54
N GLY A 36 -6.64 -8.35 -9.50
CA GLY A 36 -5.72 -9.47 -9.71
C GLY A 36 -4.25 -9.14 -9.61
N VAL A 37 -3.92 -8.01 -9.03
CA VAL A 37 -2.51 -7.67 -8.83
C VAL A 37 -1.94 -8.65 -7.82
N ASP A 38 -0.74 -9.15 -8.09
CA ASP A 38 -0.11 -10.14 -7.23
C ASP A 38 0.17 -9.59 -5.84
N GLU A 39 0.08 -10.47 -4.88
CA GLU A 39 0.38 -10.08 -3.51
C GLU A 39 1.80 -9.56 -3.38
N GLU A 40 2.72 -10.14 -4.12
CA GLU A 40 4.10 -9.68 -4.08
C GLU A 40 4.21 -8.23 -4.52
N SER A 41 3.46 -7.84 -5.52
CA SER A 41 3.48 -6.46 -5.96
C SER A 41 2.92 -5.54 -4.90
N ILE A 42 1.88 -6.00 -4.21
CA ILE A 42 1.31 -5.21 -3.13
C ILE A 42 2.33 -5.03 -2.02
N ILE A 43 3.06 -6.10 -1.68
CA ILE A 43 4.06 -6.01 -0.64
C ILE A 43 5.17 -5.04 -1.04
N ASP A 44 5.53 -5.03 -2.30
CA ASP A 44 6.53 -4.07 -2.78
C ASP A 44 6.02 -2.65 -2.60
N LEU A 45 4.75 -2.43 -2.85
CA LEU A 45 4.17 -1.10 -2.68
C LEU A 45 4.17 -0.67 -1.23
N MET A 46 4.07 -1.63 -0.32
CA MET A 46 4.08 -1.30 1.10
C MET A 46 5.39 -0.65 1.52
N ALA A 47 6.46 -0.96 0.81
CA ALA A 47 7.75 -0.37 1.14
C ALA A 47 7.91 1.05 0.62
N VAL A 48 7.01 1.47 -0.26
CA VAL A 48 7.11 2.78 -0.87
C VAL A 48 6.59 3.86 0.07
N ASP A 49 5.52 3.55 0.80
CA ASP A 49 4.83 4.57 1.56
C ASP A 49 4.07 3.92 2.69
N LYS A 50 4.07 4.53 3.83
CA LYS A 50 3.35 3.98 4.98
C LYS A 50 1.85 3.93 4.76
N TYR A 51 1.31 4.86 3.97
CA TYR A 51 -0.12 4.80 3.67
C TYR A 51 -0.45 3.54 2.92
N LEU A 52 0.42 3.13 2.00
CA LEU A 52 0.21 1.90 1.26
C LEU A 52 0.39 0.68 2.16
N ALA A 53 1.35 0.74 3.07
CA ALA A 53 1.56 -0.36 4.00
C ALA A 53 0.32 -0.56 4.87
N ASN A 54 -0.22 0.52 5.40
CA ASN A 54 -1.42 0.43 6.22
C ASN A 54 -2.60 -0.07 5.40
N ALA A 55 -2.70 0.41 4.16
CA ALA A 55 -3.80 0.02 3.30
C ALA A 55 -3.75 -1.47 3.00
N ALA A 56 -2.56 -2.00 2.75
CA ALA A 56 -2.43 -3.41 2.48
C ALA A 56 -2.83 -4.23 3.69
N GLU A 57 -2.41 -3.80 4.87
CA GLU A 57 -2.79 -4.50 6.09
C GLU A 57 -4.29 -4.47 6.30
N HIS A 58 -4.90 -3.32 6.03
CA HIS A 58 -6.35 -3.20 6.18
C HIS A 58 -7.08 -4.12 5.22
N ASN A 59 -6.46 -4.46 4.12
CA ASN A 59 -7.05 -5.33 3.13
C ASN A 59 -6.61 -6.79 3.27
N GLY A 60 -5.93 -7.10 4.35
CA GLY A 60 -5.63 -8.49 4.65
C GLY A 60 -4.30 -9.02 4.14
N ILE A 61 -3.45 -8.15 3.63
CA ILE A 61 -2.14 -8.58 3.17
C ILE A 61 -1.25 -8.74 4.39
N GLU A 62 -0.59 -9.89 4.48
CA GLU A 62 0.32 -10.14 5.59
C GLU A 62 1.73 -10.17 5.07
N THR A 63 2.65 -9.70 5.86
CA THR A 63 4.05 -9.76 5.51
C THR A 63 4.78 -10.53 6.57
N ASP A 64 5.93 -11.04 6.21
CA ASP A 64 6.72 -11.74 7.15
C ASP A 64 7.36 -10.84 8.15
N ASP A 65 7.41 -9.57 7.89
CA ASP A 65 8.10 -8.72 8.68
C ASP A 65 7.30 -8.21 9.72
N ASP A 66 7.21 -8.74 10.77
CA ASP A 66 6.31 -8.30 11.69
C ASP A 66 6.89 -7.47 12.66
N GLU A 67 7.49 -6.99 12.70
CA GLU A 67 7.83 -6.14 13.56
C GLU A 67 7.26 -5.13 13.89
N VAL A 68 6.72 -4.96 14.23
CA VAL A 68 6.19 -4.09 14.41
C VAL A 68 5.88 -3.38 15.00
N ASP A 69 5.80 -3.32 15.45
CA ASP A 69 5.56 -2.63 15.98
C ASP A 69 5.08 -1.93 16.40
N GLU A 70 4.88 -1.91 16.73
CA GLU A 70 4.52 -1.32 17.21
C GLU A 70 4.26 -0.63 17.72
N ASP A 71 4.30 -0.58 17.96
CA ASP A 71 4.18 0.08 18.51
C ASP A 71 3.82 0.87 18.83
N GLU A 72 3.66 0.85 18.73
CA GLU A 72 3.46 1.51 19.08
C GLU A 72 2.83 2.12 19.53
N TYR A 73 2.46 2.10 19.77
CA TYR A 73 1.95 2.62 20.34
C TYR A 73 1.64 3.03 21.01
N GLU A 74 1.43 3.10 21.10
CA GLU A 74 1.18 3.45 21.85
C GLU A 74 0.98 3.68 22.30
#